data_4bb619982dd654b20945704385562937
#
_entry.id   4bb619982dd654b20945704385562937
#
_cell.length_a   1.000
_cell.length_b   1.000
_cell.length_c   1.000
_cell.angle_alpha   90.00
_cell.angle_beta   90.00
_cell.angle_gamma   90.00
#
_symmetry.space_group_name_H-M   'P 1'
#
loop_
_entity.id
_entity.type
_entity.pdbx_description
1 polymer ?
#
loop_
_entity_poly.entity_id
_entity_poly.type
_entity_poly.pdbx_seq_one_letter_code
_entity_poly.pdbx_strand_id
1 'polypeptide(L)'
;VGWFDSFEAVRAKALNLGAGFQPKAIYVCRTNISQDDGTPDNPSRPFLERRAPPILIWRHLVEKKGVNPAEIAVYADLKFLRRENPPPADFVLFSGGEEDFAAFRAGNFRHVIFNLSLQEGWDDPECCFAYVDKSMGSAIQVEQVIGRVLRQPGARHYDDPDMNSANFFIRVDSKQAFTQILDDVRRRFRIDDNRITL
;
A
#
# COMPACT_ATOMS: atom_id res chain seq x y z
N VAL A 1 -0.74 -19.42 0.19
CA VAL A 1 -0.30 -18.44 1.21
C VAL A 1 -0.87 -17.09 0.80
N GLY A 2 -1.61 -16.43 1.68
CA GLY A 2 -2.16 -15.11 1.39
C GLY A 2 -1.06 -14.04 1.42
N TRP A 3 -1.27 -12.92 0.69
CA TRP A 3 -0.31 -11.81 0.65
C TRP A 3 0.05 -11.29 2.06
N PHE A 4 -0.93 -11.26 2.97
CA PHE A 4 -0.74 -10.81 4.35
C PHE A 4 0.19 -11.76 5.12
N ASP A 5 0.01 -13.06 4.97
CA ASP A 5 0.85 -14.06 5.62
C ASP A 5 2.28 -14.00 5.09
N SER A 6 2.45 -13.74 3.79
CA SER A 6 3.78 -13.53 3.18
C SER A 6 4.45 -12.27 3.73
N PHE A 7 3.69 -11.19 3.90
CA PHE A 7 4.21 -9.95 4.50
C PHE A 7 4.66 -10.15 5.94
N GLU A 8 3.84 -10.80 6.77
CA GLU A 8 4.19 -11.08 8.16
C GLU A 8 5.40 -12.03 8.27
N ALA A 9 5.55 -12.99 7.35
CA ALA A 9 6.71 -13.86 7.31
C ALA A 9 8.01 -13.08 7.03
N VAL A 10 8.00 -12.17 6.05
CA VAL A 10 9.18 -11.31 5.75
C VAL A 10 9.47 -10.36 6.91
N ARG A 11 8.43 -9.81 7.54
CA ARG A 11 8.57 -8.95 8.72
C ARG A 11 9.23 -9.69 9.89
N ALA A 12 8.80 -10.92 10.17
CA ALA A 12 9.42 -11.78 11.20
C ALA A 12 10.88 -12.11 10.87
N LYS A 13 11.20 -12.40 9.61
CA LYS A 13 12.58 -12.63 9.15
C LYS A 13 13.45 -11.38 9.35
N ALA A 14 12.98 -10.21 8.96
CA ALA A 14 13.72 -8.96 9.14
C ALA A 14 14.06 -8.69 10.61
N LEU A 15 13.12 -8.95 11.51
CA LEU A 15 13.31 -8.83 12.95
C LEU A 15 14.36 -9.83 13.46
N ASN A 16 14.24 -11.10 13.08
CA ASN A 16 15.14 -12.17 13.52
C ASN A 16 16.58 -11.98 13.02
N LEU A 17 16.75 -11.44 11.83
CA LEU A 17 18.05 -11.16 11.24
C LEU A 17 18.65 -9.83 11.73
N GLY A 18 17.93 -9.05 12.52
CA GLY A 18 18.38 -7.72 12.93
C GLY A 18 18.67 -6.82 11.74
N ALA A 19 17.79 -6.84 10.72
CA ALA A 19 18.03 -6.23 9.43
C ALA A 19 18.24 -4.70 9.47
N GLY A 20 17.85 -4.05 10.58
CA GLY A 20 18.00 -2.61 10.76
C GLY A 20 16.94 -1.77 10.02
N PHE A 21 15.97 -2.42 9.39
CA PHE A 21 14.77 -1.78 8.82
C PHE A 21 13.53 -2.61 9.14
N GLN A 22 12.38 -2.01 8.96
CA GLN A 22 11.12 -2.69 9.21
C GLN A 22 10.28 -2.75 7.93
N PRO A 23 10.05 -3.96 7.38
CA PRO A 23 9.23 -4.11 6.18
C PRO A 23 7.87 -3.42 6.31
N LYS A 24 7.47 -2.70 5.25
CA LYS A 24 6.19 -2.03 5.14
C LYS A 24 5.43 -2.53 3.93
N ALA A 25 4.11 -2.54 4.07
CA ALA A 25 3.18 -2.85 2.99
C ALA A 25 2.44 -1.60 2.55
N ILE A 26 2.36 -1.39 1.24
CA ILE A 26 1.55 -0.33 0.65
C ILE A 26 0.30 -0.89 -0.01
N TYR A 27 -0.80 -0.17 0.13
CA TYR A 27 -2.11 -0.50 -0.43
C TYR A 27 -2.54 0.62 -1.36
N VAL A 28 -2.41 0.39 -2.65
CA VAL A 28 -2.82 1.35 -3.67
C VAL A 28 -4.28 1.10 -4.02
N CYS A 29 -5.13 2.06 -3.77
CA CYS A 29 -6.55 1.94 -4.04
C CYS A 29 -7.07 3.07 -4.94
N ARG A 30 -8.29 2.89 -5.43
CA ARG A 30 -9.01 3.96 -6.14
C ARG A 30 -9.26 5.14 -5.20
N THR A 31 -9.49 6.29 -5.80
CA THR A 31 -10.00 7.46 -5.11
C THR A 31 -11.37 7.18 -4.48
N ASN A 32 -11.95 8.14 -3.79
CA ASN A 32 -13.14 8.05 -2.95
C ASN A 32 -14.44 7.67 -3.70
N ILE A 33 -14.37 6.60 -4.51
CA ILE A 33 -15.51 6.06 -5.26
C ILE A 33 -15.80 4.67 -4.67
N SER A 34 -17.06 4.42 -4.33
CA SER A 34 -17.51 3.11 -3.86
C SER A 34 -17.15 2.00 -4.85
N GLN A 35 -16.64 0.89 -4.35
CA GLN A 35 -16.30 -0.25 -5.18
C GLN A 35 -17.53 -0.97 -5.74
N ASP A 36 -18.65 -0.89 -5.02
CA ASP A 36 -19.83 -1.68 -5.31
C ASP A 36 -20.66 -1.07 -6.48
N ASP A 37 -20.82 0.25 -6.49
CA ASP A 37 -21.73 0.94 -7.40
C ASP A 37 -21.12 2.12 -8.16
N GLY A 38 -19.83 2.42 -7.91
CA GLY A 38 -19.14 3.53 -8.55
C GLY A 38 -19.58 4.92 -8.06
N THR A 39 -20.38 5.00 -7.00
CA THR A 39 -20.83 6.29 -6.46
C THR A 39 -19.73 6.96 -5.65
N PRO A 40 -19.69 8.30 -5.59
CA PRO A 40 -18.79 9.03 -4.70
C PRO A 40 -19.04 8.65 -3.23
N ASP A 41 -17.96 8.59 -2.46
CA ASP A 41 -18.04 8.38 -1.02
C ASP A 41 -18.85 9.49 -0.34
N ASN A 42 -19.71 9.13 0.60
CA ASN A 42 -20.59 10.04 1.30
C ASN A 42 -20.08 10.30 2.75
N PRO A 43 -19.53 11.50 3.02
CA PRO A 43 -19.03 11.87 4.36
C PRO A 43 -20.10 11.90 5.46
N SER A 44 -21.39 11.98 5.09
CA SER A 44 -22.51 11.98 6.06
C SER A 44 -22.84 10.58 6.58
N ARG A 45 -22.30 9.53 5.99
CA ARG A 45 -22.50 8.17 6.51
C ARG A 45 -21.60 7.89 7.70
N PRO A 46 -22.07 7.11 8.68
CA PRO A 46 -21.24 6.57 9.73
C PRO A 46 -20.03 5.82 9.16
N PHE A 47 -18.88 5.89 9.83
CA PHE A 47 -17.62 5.29 9.35
C PHE A 47 -17.78 3.83 8.91
N LEU A 48 -18.51 3.04 9.68
CA LEU A 48 -18.74 1.62 9.40
C LEU A 48 -19.62 1.35 8.17
N GLU A 49 -20.38 2.32 7.71
CA GLU A 49 -21.25 2.22 6.54
C GLU A 49 -20.61 2.75 5.27
N ARG A 50 -19.46 3.44 5.41
CA ARG A 50 -18.75 4.02 4.27
C ARG A 50 -18.09 2.94 3.43
N ARG A 51 -18.08 3.16 2.10
CA ARG A 51 -17.58 2.24 1.08
C ARG A 51 -16.35 2.74 0.34
N ALA A 52 -15.76 3.84 0.78
CA ALA A 52 -14.50 4.33 0.23
C ALA A 52 -13.40 3.26 0.37
N PRO A 53 -12.67 2.91 -0.70
CA PRO A 53 -11.65 1.88 -0.67
C PRO A 53 -10.62 2.04 0.45
N PRO A 54 -10.10 3.24 0.78
CA PRO A 54 -9.17 3.38 1.90
C PRO A 54 -9.79 2.95 3.24
N ILE A 55 -11.07 3.24 3.48
CA ILE A 55 -11.78 2.85 4.69
C ILE A 55 -11.99 1.33 4.72
N LEU A 56 -12.38 0.73 3.60
CA LEU A 56 -12.58 -0.72 3.51
C LEU A 56 -11.30 -1.50 3.76
N ILE A 57 -10.17 -1.03 3.21
CA ILE A 57 -8.85 -1.65 3.43
C ILE A 57 -8.45 -1.52 4.90
N TRP A 58 -8.58 -0.32 5.49
CA TRP A 58 -8.28 -0.10 6.90
C TRP A 58 -9.09 -1.02 7.81
N ARG A 59 -10.41 -1.09 7.59
CA ARG A 59 -11.29 -1.98 8.33
C ARG A 59 -10.91 -3.45 8.15
N HIS A 60 -10.57 -3.87 6.92
CA HIS A 60 -10.12 -5.24 6.68
C HIS A 60 -8.85 -5.57 7.47
N LEU A 61 -7.88 -4.67 7.49
CA LEU A 61 -6.63 -4.85 8.27
C LEU A 61 -6.93 -4.97 9.76
N VAL A 62 -7.74 -4.09 10.31
CA VAL A 62 -8.07 -4.08 11.75
C VAL A 62 -8.99 -5.24 12.12
N GLU A 63 -10.15 -5.35 11.46
CA GLU A 63 -11.22 -6.27 11.85
C GLU A 63 -10.94 -7.73 11.46
N LYS A 64 -10.25 -7.97 10.34
CA LYS A 64 -10.03 -9.33 9.81
C LYS A 64 -8.60 -9.82 9.99
N LYS A 65 -7.63 -8.92 10.01
CA LYS A 65 -6.22 -9.28 10.14
C LYS A 65 -5.65 -8.98 11.53
N GLY A 66 -6.40 -8.28 12.38
CA GLY A 66 -5.97 -7.95 13.74
C GLY A 66 -4.81 -6.97 13.81
N VAL A 67 -4.59 -6.18 12.75
CA VAL A 67 -3.54 -5.17 12.73
C VAL A 67 -3.86 -4.07 13.72
N ASN A 68 -2.86 -3.67 14.50
CA ASN A 68 -3.01 -2.53 15.40
C ASN A 68 -3.25 -1.25 14.57
N PRO A 69 -4.36 -0.52 14.77
CA PRO A 69 -4.65 0.71 14.04
C PRO A 69 -3.52 1.74 14.07
N ALA A 70 -2.76 1.81 15.15
CA ALA A 70 -1.60 2.70 15.29
C ALA A 70 -0.45 2.39 14.30
N GLU A 71 -0.44 1.19 13.70
CA GLU A 71 0.51 0.81 12.66
C GLU A 71 0.02 1.11 11.23
N ILE A 72 -1.17 1.71 11.07
CA ILE A 72 -1.79 1.98 9.78
C ILE A 72 -1.83 3.49 9.50
N ALA A 73 -1.18 3.92 8.43
CA ALA A 73 -1.29 5.26 7.89
C ALA A 73 -2.22 5.28 6.68
N VAL A 74 -3.13 6.25 6.61
CA VAL A 74 -4.01 6.46 5.47
C VAL A 74 -3.70 7.79 4.80
N TYR A 75 -3.21 7.74 3.56
CA TYR A 75 -3.01 8.91 2.71
C TYR A 75 -4.13 9.00 1.70
N ALA A 76 -5.15 9.77 1.99
CA ALA A 76 -6.30 9.89 1.10
C ALA A 76 -7.04 11.23 1.32
N ASP A 77 -7.58 11.77 0.25
CA ASP A 77 -8.51 12.92 0.33
C ASP A 77 -9.89 12.45 0.82
N LEU A 78 -9.96 12.02 2.08
CA LEU A 78 -11.18 11.62 2.75
C LEU A 78 -11.75 12.77 3.56
N LYS A 79 -13.02 13.08 3.36
CA LYS A 79 -13.73 14.09 4.14
C LYS A 79 -14.53 13.43 5.28
N PHE A 80 -14.50 14.04 6.43
CA PHE A 80 -15.29 13.62 7.60
C PHE A 80 -16.08 14.78 8.16
N LEU A 81 -17.34 14.54 8.47
CA LEU A 81 -18.16 15.46 9.26
C LEU A 81 -17.87 15.19 10.73
N ARG A 82 -16.80 15.80 11.25
CA ARG A 82 -16.22 15.48 12.57
C ARG A 82 -17.19 15.60 13.75
N ARG A 83 -18.25 16.41 13.62
CA ARG A 83 -19.26 16.57 14.67
C ARG A 83 -20.34 15.50 14.64
N GLU A 84 -20.68 15.00 13.47
CA GLU A 84 -21.79 14.07 13.26
C GLU A 84 -21.31 12.62 13.13
N ASN A 85 -20.30 12.40 12.29
CA ASN A 85 -19.77 11.08 11.97
C ASN A 85 -18.23 11.11 11.95
N PRO A 86 -17.58 11.25 13.13
CA PRO A 86 -16.12 11.24 13.20
C PRO A 86 -15.56 9.87 12.82
N PRO A 87 -14.33 9.81 12.28
CA PRO A 87 -13.61 8.56 12.18
C PRO A 87 -13.26 8.03 13.58
N PRO A 88 -12.91 6.74 13.72
CA PRO A 88 -12.30 6.24 14.95
C PRO A 88 -11.10 7.08 15.37
N ALA A 89 -10.86 7.21 16.67
CA ALA A 89 -9.77 8.05 17.21
C ALA A 89 -8.38 7.57 16.76
N ASP A 90 -8.25 6.29 16.45
CA ASP A 90 -7.05 5.60 15.98
C ASP A 90 -6.94 5.51 14.44
N PHE A 91 -7.86 6.16 13.71
CA PHE A 91 -7.78 6.28 12.25
C PHE A 91 -6.86 7.43 11.86
N VAL A 92 -5.60 7.12 11.57
CA VAL A 92 -4.58 8.13 11.23
C VAL A 92 -4.68 8.51 9.76
N LEU A 93 -5.19 9.71 9.49
CA LEU A 93 -5.38 10.25 8.15
C LEU A 93 -4.39 11.37 7.86
N PHE A 94 -3.66 11.23 6.76
CA PHE A 94 -2.79 12.23 6.17
C PHE A 94 -3.41 12.77 4.87
N SER A 95 -3.36 14.07 4.69
CA SER A 95 -3.93 14.77 3.51
C SER A 95 -2.88 15.22 2.50
N GLY A 96 -1.58 15.02 2.80
CA GLY A 96 -0.45 15.35 1.92
C GLY A 96 0.15 16.74 2.16
N GLY A 97 -0.11 17.37 3.32
CA GLY A 97 0.58 18.60 3.74
C GLY A 97 2.04 18.35 4.14
N GLU A 98 2.84 19.43 4.19
CA GLU A 98 4.26 19.34 4.59
C GLU A 98 4.44 18.74 6.01
N GLU A 99 3.55 19.10 6.94
CA GLU A 99 3.59 18.57 8.30
C GLU A 99 3.26 17.07 8.36
N ASP A 100 2.45 16.57 7.44
CA ASP A 100 2.05 15.17 7.37
C ASP A 100 3.26 14.26 7.11
N PHE A 101 4.23 14.71 6.31
CA PHE A 101 5.43 13.93 6.02
C PHE A 101 6.31 13.75 7.26
N ALA A 102 6.48 14.81 8.05
CA ALA A 102 7.24 14.75 9.29
C ALA A 102 6.55 13.83 10.32
N ALA A 103 5.23 13.93 10.46
CA ALA A 103 4.42 13.10 11.35
C ALA A 103 4.44 11.61 10.90
N PHE A 104 4.37 11.35 9.60
CA PHE A 104 4.50 10.01 9.05
C PHE A 104 5.87 9.38 9.38
N ARG A 105 6.95 10.12 9.16
CA ARG A 105 8.31 9.62 9.46
C ARG A 105 8.56 9.38 10.94
N ALA A 106 7.93 10.15 11.81
CA ALA A 106 7.99 9.98 13.26
C ALA A 106 7.13 8.80 13.74
N GLY A 107 6.15 8.37 12.96
CA GLY A 107 5.25 7.28 13.29
C GLY A 107 5.83 5.89 13.05
N ASN A 108 5.26 4.90 13.72
CA ASN A 108 5.65 3.48 13.58
C ASN A 108 4.72 2.74 12.60
N PHE A 109 4.50 3.31 11.42
CA PHE A 109 3.59 2.74 10.44
C PHE A 109 4.21 1.56 9.69
N ARG A 110 3.43 0.48 9.56
CA ARG A 110 3.77 -0.75 8.81
C ARG A 110 2.89 -0.94 7.60
N HIS A 111 1.71 -0.37 7.63
CA HIS A 111 0.71 -0.44 6.56
C HIS A 111 0.38 0.96 6.09
N VAL A 112 0.58 1.23 4.81
CA VAL A 112 0.32 2.54 4.23
C VAL A 112 -0.73 2.41 3.14
N ILE A 113 -1.91 2.94 3.39
CA ILE A 113 -3.02 2.95 2.44
C ILE A 113 -3.01 4.28 1.72
N PHE A 114 -2.91 4.28 0.40
CA PHE A 114 -2.97 5.53 -0.35
C PHE A 114 -3.70 5.41 -1.68
N ASN A 115 -4.26 6.53 -2.12
CA ASN A 115 -4.77 6.67 -3.47
C ASN A 115 -3.71 7.33 -4.36
N LEU A 116 -3.85 7.16 -5.68
CA LEU A 116 -2.86 7.62 -6.64
C LEU A 116 -2.72 9.15 -6.75
N SER A 117 -3.64 9.93 -6.16
CA SER A 117 -3.60 11.40 -6.24
C SER A 117 -2.61 12.05 -5.28
N LEU A 118 -2.09 11.32 -4.29
CA LEU A 118 -1.15 11.82 -3.27
C LEU A 118 0.29 11.33 -3.47
N GLN A 119 0.66 10.95 -4.69
CA GLN A 119 1.92 10.26 -4.97
C GLN A 119 3.15 11.15 -5.04
N GLU A 120 3.00 12.45 -5.20
CA GLU A 120 4.16 13.34 -5.36
C GLU A 120 4.91 13.49 -4.03
N GLY A 121 6.19 13.13 -4.04
CA GLY A 121 7.10 13.33 -2.91
C GLY A 121 7.16 12.21 -1.87
N TRP A 122 6.29 11.20 -1.90
CA TRP A 122 6.37 10.10 -0.95
C TRP A 122 7.46 9.09 -1.34
N ASP A 123 8.42 8.88 -0.47
CA ASP A 123 9.52 7.95 -0.64
C ASP A 123 9.82 7.24 0.69
N ASP A 124 9.58 5.93 0.73
CA ASP A 124 9.88 5.10 1.88
C ASP A 124 10.55 3.79 1.41
N PRO A 125 11.87 3.68 1.54
CA PRO A 125 12.62 2.52 1.07
C PRO A 125 12.33 1.23 1.85
N GLU A 126 11.64 1.30 2.99
CA GLU A 126 11.24 0.11 3.77
C GLU A 126 10.02 -0.61 3.17
N CYS A 127 9.37 -0.03 2.15
CA CYS A 127 8.26 -0.66 1.47
C CYS A 127 8.75 -1.78 0.55
N CYS A 128 8.41 -3.01 0.89
CA CYS A 128 8.75 -4.20 0.12
C CYS A 128 7.53 -5.02 -0.34
N PHE A 129 6.33 -4.61 0.04
CA PHE A 129 5.07 -5.21 -0.39
C PHE A 129 4.14 -4.16 -0.98
N ALA A 130 3.54 -4.45 -2.13
CA ALA A 130 2.50 -3.63 -2.72
C ALA A 130 1.25 -4.46 -3.03
N TYR A 131 0.12 -4.07 -2.45
CA TYR A 131 -1.19 -4.54 -2.84
C TYR A 131 -1.88 -3.45 -3.67
N VAL A 132 -2.28 -3.78 -4.88
CA VAL A 132 -2.88 -2.84 -5.82
C VAL A 132 -4.30 -3.27 -6.15
N ASP A 133 -5.27 -2.62 -5.54
CA ASP A 133 -6.70 -2.83 -5.78
C ASP A 133 -7.27 -1.76 -6.72
N LYS A 134 -6.70 -1.70 -7.90
CA LYS A 134 -7.14 -0.80 -8.96
C LYS A 134 -6.83 -1.42 -10.31
N SER A 135 -7.76 -1.30 -11.26
CA SER A 135 -7.40 -1.50 -12.66
C SER A 135 -6.36 -0.43 -13.04
N MET A 136 -5.13 -0.84 -13.17
CA MET A 136 -4.03 0.04 -13.52
C MET A 136 -4.14 0.34 -15.01
N GLY A 137 -4.76 1.47 -15.34
CA GLY A 137 -5.04 1.87 -16.72
C GLY A 137 -3.83 2.38 -17.49
N SER A 138 -2.66 2.53 -16.84
CA SER A 138 -1.45 2.97 -17.53
C SER A 138 -0.18 2.32 -16.96
N ALA A 139 0.74 1.98 -17.84
CA ALA A 139 2.08 1.48 -17.48
C ALA A 139 2.83 2.44 -16.54
N ILE A 140 2.61 3.75 -16.69
CA ILE A 140 3.24 4.79 -15.85
C ILE A 140 2.83 4.63 -14.37
N GLN A 141 1.56 4.34 -14.10
CA GLN A 141 1.09 4.16 -12.72
C GLN A 141 1.70 2.91 -12.06
N VAL A 142 1.79 1.81 -12.82
CA VAL A 142 2.45 0.59 -12.36
C VAL A 142 3.91 0.86 -12.04
N GLU A 143 4.60 1.55 -12.95
CA GLU A 143 6.01 1.90 -12.80
C GLU A 143 6.28 2.73 -11.54
N GLN A 144 5.44 3.73 -11.26
CA GLN A 144 5.56 4.56 -10.06
C GLN A 144 5.45 3.75 -8.76
N VAL A 145 4.50 2.80 -8.71
CA VAL A 145 4.34 1.91 -7.55
C VAL A 145 5.54 0.96 -7.44
N ILE A 146 5.91 0.32 -8.54
CA ILE A 146 7.03 -0.64 -8.58
C ILE A 146 8.34 0.04 -8.21
N GLY A 147 8.63 1.21 -8.79
CA GLY A 147 9.85 1.95 -8.51
C GLY A 147 10.02 2.36 -7.04
N ARG A 148 8.92 2.46 -6.29
CA ARG A 148 8.95 2.75 -4.84
C ARG A 148 9.23 1.51 -4.00
N VAL A 149 8.63 0.38 -4.37
CA VAL A 149 8.74 -0.89 -3.62
C VAL A 149 10.06 -1.62 -3.93
N LEU A 150 10.69 -1.33 -5.06
CA LEU A 150 11.99 -1.91 -5.43
C LEU A 150 13.20 -1.27 -4.72
N ARG A 151 12.98 -0.23 -3.94
CA ARG A 151 14.07 0.42 -3.21
C ARG A 151 14.42 -0.40 -1.98
N GLN A 152 15.70 -0.68 -1.83
CA GLN A 152 16.21 -1.34 -0.62
C GLN A 152 16.73 -0.31 0.38
N PRO A 153 16.38 -0.43 1.67
CA PRO A 153 16.92 0.43 2.71
C PRO A 153 18.44 0.36 2.74
N GLY A 154 19.08 1.54 2.61
CA GLY A 154 20.55 1.64 2.65
C GLY A 154 21.29 0.93 1.51
N ALA A 155 20.60 0.54 0.43
CA ALA A 155 21.17 -0.23 -0.69
C ALA A 155 21.92 -1.51 -0.23
N ARG A 156 21.46 -2.13 0.86
CA ARG A 156 22.05 -3.35 1.41
C ARG A 156 21.53 -4.58 0.67
N HIS A 157 22.42 -5.54 0.48
CA HIS A 157 22.04 -6.89 0.05
C HIS A 157 22.08 -7.83 1.25
N TYR A 158 21.04 -8.64 1.41
CA TYR A 158 20.91 -9.61 2.49
C TYR A 158 21.13 -11.01 1.95
N ASP A 159 21.66 -11.91 2.79
CA ASP A 159 21.88 -13.32 2.43
C ASP A 159 20.55 -14.07 2.21
N ASP A 160 19.47 -13.65 2.88
CA ASP A 160 18.13 -14.20 2.65
C ASP A 160 17.49 -13.55 1.42
N PRO A 161 17.15 -14.32 0.37
CA PRO A 161 16.55 -13.80 -0.86
C PRO A 161 15.23 -13.06 -0.66
N ASP A 162 14.40 -13.45 0.33
CA ASP A 162 13.13 -12.80 0.61
C ASP A 162 13.33 -11.35 1.08
N MET A 163 14.47 -11.08 1.71
CA MET A 163 14.83 -9.73 2.16
C MET A 163 15.29 -8.82 1.02
N ASN A 164 15.63 -9.40 -0.13
CA ASN A 164 16.02 -8.67 -1.35
C ASN A 164 14.88 -8.62 -2.38
N SER A 165 13.70 -9.09 -2.02
CA SER A 165 12.57 -9.23 -2.94
C SER A 165 11.51 -8.18 -2.69
N ALA A 166 10.97 -7.64 -3.78
CA ALA A 166 9.76 -6.83 -3.77
C ALA A 166 8.57 -7.68 -4.20
N ASN A 167 7.49 -7.63 -3.42
CA ASN A 167 6.32 -8.47 -3.64
C ASN A 167 5.13 -7.62 -4.10
N PHE A 168 4.54 -7.98 -5.24
CA PHE A 168 3.42 -7.27 -5.83
C PHE A 168 2.20 -8.17 -5.94
N PHE A 169 1.08 -7.71 -5.40
CA PHE A 169 -0.22 -8.34 -5.52
C PHE A 169 -1.15 -7.38 -6.25
N ILE A 170 -1.34 -7.61 -7.52
CA ILE A 170 -2.08 -6.69 -8.40
C ILE A 170 -3.40 -7.35 -8.77
N ARG A 171 -4.50 -6.70 -8.41
CA ARG A 171 -5.81 -7.06 -8.93
C ARG A 171 -5.89 -6.61 -10.39
N VAL A 172 -6.17 -7.53 -11.27
CA VAL A 172 -6.34 -7.27 -12.71
C VAL A 172 -7.70 -7.76 -13.17
N ASP A 173 -8.32 -7.00 -14.06
CA ASP A 173 -9.61 -7.34 -14.62
C ASP A 173 -9.50 -8.39 -15.74
N SER A 174 -8.29 -8.56 -16.31
CA SER A 174 -8.03 -9.58 -17.33
C SER A 174 -6.59 -10.08 -17.30
N LYS A 175 -6.39 -11.36 -17.69
CA LYS A 175 -5.07 -11.96 -17.82
C LYS A 175 -4.20 -11.23 -18.85
N GLN A 176 -4.79 -10.75 -19.93
CA GLN A 176 -4.08 -10.03 -20.99
C GLN A 176 -3.51 -8.70 -20.48
N ALA A 177 -4.31 -7.92 -19.73
CA ALA A 177 -3.84 -6.68 -19.11
C ALA A 177 -2.68 -6.93 -18.17
N PHE A 178 -2.72 -8.01 -17.40
CA PHE A 178 -1.65 -8.41 -16.50
C PHE A 178 -0.35 -8.75 -17.25
N THR A 179 -0.45 -9.53 -18.33
CA THR A 179 0.72 -9.87 -19.15
C THR A 179 1.38 -8.63 -19.74
N GLN A 180 0.59 -7.69 -20.27
CA GLN A 180 1.12 -6.43 -20.82
C GLN A 180 1.86 -5.61 -19.74
N ILE A 181 1.30 -5.51 -18.54
CA ILE A 181 1.94 -4.82 -17.41
C ILE A 181 3.28 -5.48 -17.08
N LEU A 182 3.34 -6.81 -17.00
CA LEU A 182 4.58 -7.54 -16.71
C LEU A 182 5.65 -7.31 -17.77
N ASP A 183 5.26 -7.35 -19.05
CA ASP A 183 6.19 -7.13 -20.15
C ASP A 183 6.74 -5.70 -20.16
N ASP A 184 5.93 -4.72 -19.80
CA ASP A 184 6.36 -3.33 -19.64
C ASP A 184 7.35 -3.18 -18.48
N VAL A 185 7.07 -3.79 -17.34
CA VAL A 185 7.95 -3.83 -16.17
C VAL A 185 9.29 -4.48 -16.51
N ARG A 186 9.27 -5.66 -17.12
CA ARG A 186 10.49 -6.38 -17.55
C ARG A 186 11.36 -5.52 -18.46
N ARG A 187 10.76 -4.91 -19.48
CA ARG A 187 11.48 -4.04 -20.44
C ARG A 187 12.12 -2.83 -19.77
N ARG A 188 11.42 -2.19 -18.87
CA ARG A 188 11.90 -0.94 -18.23
C ARG A 188 12.97 -1.17 -17.18
N PHE A 189 12.81 -2.21 -16.38
CA PHE A 189 13.75 -2.51 -15.29
C PHE A 189 14.86 -3.48 -15.69
N ARG A 190 14.90 -3.94 -16.97
CA ARG A 190 15.86 -4.94 -17.47
C ARG A 190 15.93 -6.17 -16.55
N ILE A 191 14.79 -6.61 -16.06
CA ILE A 191 14.68 -7.75 -15.16
C ILE A 191 14.74 -9.03 -16.01
N ASP A 192 15.70 -9.91 -15.75
CA ASP A 192 15.79 -11.23 -16.38
C ASP A 192 14.60 -12.11 -15.96
N ASP A 193 14.12 -12.96 -16.87
CA ASP A 193 12.93 -13.81 -16.68
C ASP A 193 12.97 -14.70 -15.43
N ASN A 194 14.16 -15.02 -14.93
CA ASN A 194 14.37 -15.90 -13.77
C ASN A 194 14.12 -15.21 -12.40
N ARG A 195 13.81 -13.90 -12.39
CA ARG A 195 13.61 -13.12 -11.16
C ARG A 195 12.15 -12.77 -10.88
N ILE A 196 11.23 -13.13 -11.74
CA ILE A 196 9.80 -12.91 -11.55
C ILE A 196 9.11 -14.25 -11.38
N THR A 197 8.63 -14.51 -10.16
CA THR A 197 7.75 -15.66 -9.88
C THR A 197 6.30 -15.20 -9.94
N LEU A 198 5.46 -15.92 -10.69
CA LEU A 198 4.03 -15.67 -10.86
C LEU A 198 3.21 -16.54 -9.92
#